data_830be13db9598d72b03e6a17a314d35d
#
_entry.id   830be13db9598d72b03e6a17a314d35d
#
_cell.length_a   1.000
_cell.length_b   1.000
_cell.length_c   1.000
_cell.angle_alpha   90.00
_cell.angle_beta   90.00
_cell.angle_gamma   90.00
#
_symmetry.space_group_name_H-M   'P 1'
#
loop_
_entity.id
_entity.type
_entity.pdbx_description
1 polymer ?
#
loop_
_entity_poly.entity_id
_entity_poly.type
_entity_poly.pdbx_seq_one_letter_code
_entity_poly.pdbx_strand_id
1 'polypeptide(L)'
;MAILVTGGAGFIGSHTVVELQNAGYDVVVVDNLVNSSRKSLERVEKITGKKVTFYEADINDAAALNEIFEKESIDSVIHFAGLKAVGESVAKPLEYYMNNISGSLTLFDVMRNHGVKNIIFSSSATVYGDPAFVPITEECPKGEITNPYGKTKGMLEEILTDIQKADPEWNVILSLIHISEPTRHSLIS
;
A
#
# COMPACT_ATOMS: atom_id res chain seq x y z
N MET A 1 7.98 7.14 17.95
CA MET A 1 7.12 7.41 16.76
C MET A 1 7.48 6.41 15.71
N ALA A 2 6.50 5.67 15.22
CA ALA A 2 6.72 4.55 14.32
C ALA A 2 6.02 4.77 12.97
N ILE A 3 6.57 4.18 11.91
CA ILE A 3 5.95 4.14 10.58
C ILE A 3 5.19 2.82 10.44
N LEU A 4 3.89 2.90 10.22
CA LEU A 4 3.08 1.72 9.87
C LEU A 4 3.26 1.39 8.40
N VAL A 5 3.65 0.17 8.08
CA VAL A 5 3.74 -0.33 6.71
C VAL A 5 2.70 -1.43 6.52
N THR A 6 1.60 -1.11 5.81
CA THR A 6 0.62 -2.13 5.44
C THR A 6 1.07 -2.87 4.19
N GLY A 7 0.84 -4.19 4.13
CA GLY A 7 1.42 -5.02 3.08
C GLY A 7 2.94 -5.18 3.19
N GLY A 8 3.48 -4.97 4.39
CA GLY A 8 4.92 -4.95 4.65
C GLY A 8 5.62 -6.30 4.56
N ALA A 9 4.88 -7.41 4.53
CA ALA A 9 5.43 -8.74 4.26
C ALA A 9 5.50 -9.08 2.75
N GLY A 10 4.92 -8.22 1.89
CA GLY A 10 5.02 -8.33 0.45
C GLY A 10 6.41 -7.98 -0.09
N PHE A 11 6.60 -8.12 -1.42
CA PHE A 11 7.90 -7.86 -2.05
C PHE A 11 8.37 -6.42 -1.83
N ILE A 12 7.60 -5.42 -2.26
CA ILE A 12 7.97 -4.00 -2.11
C ILE A 12 8.01 -3.63 -0.64
N GLY A 13 6.97 -4.00 0.13
CA GLY A 13 6.87 -3.66 1.55
C GLY A 13 8.07 -4.14 2.35
N SER A 14 8.51 -5.39 2.17
CA SER A 14 9.66 -5.94 2.91
C SER A 14 10.97 -5.23 2.60
N HIS A 15 11.21 -4.82 1.33
CA HIS A 15 12.37 -4.01 0.97
C HIS A 15 12.29 -2.61 1.58
N THR A 16 11.11 -1.99 1.57
CA THR A 16 10.89 -0.70 2.24
C THR A 16 11.16 -0.79 3.74
N VAL A 17 10.72 -1.87 4.40
CA VAL A 17 11.01 -2.08 5.83
C VAL A 17 12.51 -2.16 6.09
N VAL A 18 13.29 -2.83 5.22
CA VAL A 18 14.76 -2.86 5.34
C VAL A 18 15.34 -1.44 5.32
N GLU A 19 14.94 -0.64 4.32
CA GLU A 19 15.47 0.73 4.16
C GLU A 19 15.07 1.64 5.33
N LEU A 20 13.81 1.55 5.79
CA LEU A 20 13.34 2.31 6.94
C LEU A 20 14.11 1.96 8.21
N GLN A 21 14.30 0.67 8.49
CA GLN A 21 15.07 0.23 9.66
C GLN A 21 16.54 0.64 9.57
N ASN A 22 17.17 0.57 8.38
CA ASN A 22 18.54 1.03 8.16
C ASN A 22 18.66 2.54 8.36
N ALA A 23 17.64 3.31 7.97
CA ALA A 23 17.56 4.75 8.20
C ALA A 23 17.27 5.13 9.67
N GLY A 24 17.00 4.15 10.54
CA GLY A 24 16.81 4.36 11.97
C GLY A 24 15.36 4.58 12.40
N TYR A 25 14.39 4.35 11.53
CA TYR A 25 12.99 4.44 11.89
C TYR A 25 12.50 3.19 12.64
N ASP A 26 11.59 3.39 13.58
CA ASP A 26 10.79 2.32 14.14
C ASP A 26 9.68 1.94 13.15
N VAL A 27 9.52 0.66 12.90
CA VAL A 27 8.58 0.16 11.87
C VAL A 27 7.63 -0.85 12.47
N VAL A 28 6.34 -0.63 12.22
CA VAL A 28 5.26 -1.57 12.50
C VAL A 28 4.73 -2.11 11.18
N VAL A 29 4.59 -3.41 11.04
CA VAL A 29 4.09 -4.06 9.82
C VAL A 29 2.73 -4.68 10.08
N VAL A 30 1.78 -4.41 9.17
CA VAL A 30 0.48 -5.09 9.09
C VAL A 30 0.35 -5.79 7.76
N ASP A 31 0.04 -7.08 7.77
CA ASP A 31 -0.15 -7.90 6.57
C ASP A 31 -1.02 -9.11 6.91
N ASN A 32 -1.97 -9.48 6.03
CA ASN A 32 -2.83 -10.66 6.23
C ASN A 32 -2.25 -11.94 5.63
N LEU A 33 -1.06 -11.88 5.05
CA LEU A 33 -0.30 -12.97 4.44
C LEU A 33 -1.01 -13.70 3.28
N VAL A 34 -2.07 -13.16 2.72
CA VAL A 34 -2.79 -13.79 1.58
C VAL A 34 -1.89 -13.93 0.35
N ASN A 35 -1.08 -12.91 0.05
CA ASN A 35 -0.16 -12.87 -1.10
C ASN A 35 1.31 -12.69 -0.69
N SER A 36 1.63 -12.94 0.57
CA SER A 36 2.94 -12.72 1.16
C SER A 36 3.33 -13.87 2.09
N SER A 37 4.45 -13.73 2.80
CA SER A 37 4.89 -14.76 3.73
C SER A 37 5.66 -14.13 4.88
N ARG A 38 5.44 -14.60 6.11
CA ARG A 38 6.23 -14.23 7.29
C ARG A 38 7.74 -14.41 7.11
N LYS A 39 8.14 -15.33 6.21
CA LYS A 39 9.57 -15.54 5.87
C LYS A 39 10.24 -14.30 5.30
N SER A 40 9.51 -13.39 4.67
CA SER A 40 10.09 -12.12 4.19
C SER A 40 10.55 -11.26 5.36
N LEU A 41 9.75 -11.18 6.43
CA LEU A 41 10.08 -10.42 7.63
C LEU A 41 11.25 -11.04 8.41
N GLU A 42 11.31 -12.38 8.51
CA GLU A 42 12.49 -13.09 9.06
C GLU A 42 13.78 -12.75 8.31
N ARG A 43 13.69 -12.54 6.99
CA ARG A 43 14.83 -12.10 6.16
C ARG A 43 15.17 -10.64 6.40
N VAL A 44 14.17 -9.78 6.57
CA VAL A 44 14.37 -8.37 6.96
C VAL A 44 15.15 -8.31 8.27
N GLU A 45 14.73 -9.05 9.30
CA GLU A 45 15.42 -9.11 10.59
C GLU A 45 16.88 -9.60 10.47
N LYS A 46 17.14 -10.57 9.59
CA LYS A 46 18.51 -11.05 9.32
C LYS A 46 19.38 -10.01 8.63
N ILE A 47 18.80 -9.22 7.72
CA ILE A 47 19.53 -8.19 6.96
C ILE A 47 19.83 -6.98 7.85
N THR A 48 18.84 -6.52 8.61
CA THR A 48 18.93 -5.28 9.39
C THR A 48 19.48 -5.50 10.79
N GLY A 49 19.45 -6.74 11.31
CA GLY A 49 19.77 -7.06 12.69
C GLY A 49 18.72 -6.57 13.71
N LYS A 50 17.59 -6.03 13.24
CA LYS A 50 16.52 -5.48 14.07
C LYS A 50 15.28 -6.33 13.99
N LYS A 51 14.54 -6.41 15.11
CA LYS A 51 13.22 -7.06 15.13
C LYS A 51 12.19 -6.23 14.37
N VAL A 52 11.23 -6.93 13.73
CA VAL A 52 10.08 -6.31 13.09
C VAL A 52 8.86 -6.49 13.99
N THR A 53 8.25 -5.38 14.41
CA THR A 53 6.94 -5.42 15.07
C THR A 53 5.90 -5.77 14.00
N PHE A 54 5.32 -6.96 14.10
CA PHE A 54 4.43 -7.50 13.08
C PHE A 54 3.07 -7.90 13.65
N TYR A 55 2.02 -7.44 12.98
CA TYR A 55 0.63 -7.81 13.23
C TYR A 55 0.06 -8.52 12.02
N GLU A 56 -0.37 -9.76 12.20
CA GLU A 56 -1.11 -10.49 11.19
C GLU A 56 -2.58 -10.08 11.26
N ALA A 57 -2.96 -9.12 10.42
CA ALA A 57 -4.30 -8.53 10.41
C ALA A 57 -4.69 -8.09 8.99
N ASP A 58 -5.99 -8.05 8.72
CA ASP A 58 -6.55 -7.53 7.49
C ASP A 58 -6.85 -6.04 7.63
N ILE A 59 -6.56 -5.26 6.58
CA ILE A 59 -6.87 -3.81 6.57
C ILE A 59 -8.38 -3.53 6.56
N ASN A 60 -9.23 -4.52 6.26
CA ASN A 60 -10.67 -4.42 6.40
C ASN A 60 -11.16 -4.60 7.85
N ASP A 61 -10.31 -5.07 8.75
CA ASP A 61 -10.63 -5.25 10.15
C ASP A 61 -10.35 -3.96 10.95
N ALA A 62 -11.38 -3.13 11.07
CA ALA A 62 -11.29 -1.87 11.79
C ALA A 62 -10.94 -2.06 13.28
N ALA A 63 -11.39 -3.14 13.92
CA ALA A 63 -11.12 -3.40 15.32
C ALA A 63 -9.63 -3.72 15.52
N ALA A 64 -9.08 -4.62 14.71
CA ALA A 64 -7.66 -4.95 14.75
C ALA A 64 -6.77 -3.72 14.45
N LEU A 65 -7.13 -2.90 13.46
CA LEU A 65 -6.39 -1.67 13.17
C LEU A 65 -6.44 -0.69 14.35
N ASN A 66 -7.61 -0.45 14.97
CA ASN A 66 -7.71 0.43 16.14
C ASN A 66 -6.82 -0.06 17.29
N GLU A 67 -6.84 -1.36 17.61
CA GLU A 67 -5.96 -1.92 18.65
C GLU A 67 -4.47 -1.67 18.34
N ILE A 68 -4.06 -1.76 17.08
CA ILE A 68 -2.67 -1.50 16.67
C ILE A 68 -2.33 -0.02 16.86
N PHE A 69 -3.22 0.90 16.44
CA PHE A 69 -2.99 2.33 16.60
C PHE A 69 -3.03 2.80 18.06
N GLU A 70 -3.80 2.13 18.93
CA GLU A 70 -3.79 2.37 20.38
C GLU A 70 -2.50 1.90 21.04
N LYS A 71 -1.96 0.76 20.58
CA LYS A 71 -0.79 0.11 21.19
C LYS A 71 0.52 0.71 20.72
N GLU A 72 0.60 1.10 19.46
CA GLU A 72 1.80 1.60 18.81
C GLU A 72 1.71 3.12 18.58
N SER A 73 2.78 3.84 18.87
CA SER A 73 2.85 5.29 18.63
C SER A 73 3.08 5.58 17.15
N ILE A 74 2.06 5.34 16.33
CA ILE A 74 2.12 5.53 14.88
C ILE A 74 2.06 7.02 14.54
N ASP A 75 2.91 7.47 13.63
CA ASP A 75 3.08 8.84 13.16
C ASP A 75 2.73 9.00 11.68
N SER A 76 3.02 7.98 10.92
CA SER A 76 2.80 7.97 9.48
C SER A 76 2.53 6.55 8.96
N VAL A 77 1.91 6.48 7.79
CA VAL A 77 1.55 5.22 7.14
C VAL A 77 2.15 5.13 5.75
N ILE A 78 2.74 3.99 5.41
CA ILE A 78 3.06 3.61 4.03
C ILE A 78 2.14 2.47 3.64
N HIS A 79 1.26 2.73 2.66
CA HIS A 79 0.18 1.84 2.32
C HIS A 79 0.47 1.06 1.03
N PHE A 80 0.96 -0.18 1.17
CA PHE A 80 1.16 -1.13 0.08
C PHE A 80 0.08 -2.21 -0.01
N ALA A 81 -0.66 -2.46 1.08
CA ALA A 81 -1.66 -3.52 1.11
C ALA A 81 -2.68 -3.37 -0.02
N GLY A 82 -2.98 -4.48 -0.68
CA GLY A 82 -3.96 -4.53 -1.76
C GLY A 82 -3.70 -5.68 -2.72
N LEU A 83 -4.76 -6.17 -3.35
CA LEU A 83 -4.69 -7.10 -4.46
C LEU A 83 -4.21 -6.37 -5.71
N LYS A 84 -3.27 -6.96 -6.48
CA LYS A 84 -2.54 -6.26 -7.54
C LYS A 84 -2.47 -6.98 -8.89
N ALA A 85 -3.01 -8.18 -9.00
CA ALA A 85 -2.96 -8.96 -10.23
C ALA A 85 -4.01 -8.47 -11.23
N VAL A 86 -3.57 -7.76 -12.28
CA VAL A 86 -4.44 -7.15 -13.29
C VAL A 86 -5.40 -8.17 -13.91
N GLY A 87 -4.89 -9.32 -14.37
CA GLY A 87 -5.72 -10.37 -14.98
C GLY A 87 -6.76 -10.95 -14.01
N GLU A 88 -6.38 -11.18 -12.76
CA GLU A 88 -7.32 -11.65 -11.74
C GLU A 88 -8.40 -10.59 -11.43
N SER A 89 -8.06 -9.32 -11.45
CA SER A 89 -9.02 -8.24 -11.20
C SER A 89 -10.16 -8.22 -12.22
N VAL A 90 -9.89 -8.62 -13.47
CA VAL A 90 -10.90 -8.73 -14.51
C VAL A 90 -11.83 -9.92 -14.25
N ALA A 91 -11.29 -11.03 -13.75
CA ALA A 91 -12.08 -12.22 -13.43
C ALA A 91 -12.87 -12.09 -12.11
N LYS A 92 -12.35 -11.31 -11.15
CA LYS A 92 -12.91 -11.17 -9.80
C LYS A 92 -13.00 -9.68 -9.38
N PRO A 93 -13.72 -8.83 -10.11
CA PRO A 93 -13.72 -7.40 -9.87
C PRO A 93 -14.25 -7.01 -8.48
N LEU A 94 -15.29 -7.69 -8.01
CA LEU A 94 -15.91 -7.37 -6.73
C LEU A 94 -14.93 -7.57 -5.56
N GLU A 95 -14.17 -8.66 -5.56
CA GLU A 95 -13.15 -8.95 -4.56
C GLU A 95 -12.08 -7.85 -4.53
N TYR A 96 -11.68 -7.33 -5.70
CA TYR A 96 -10.72 -6.24 -5.82
C TYR A 96 -11.27 -4.93 -5.25
N TYR A 97 -12.53 -4.58 -5.55
CA TYR A 97 -13.15 -3.39 -4.97
C TYR A 97 -13.32 -3.52 -3.45
N MET A 98 -13.83 -4.66 -2.98
CA MET A 98 -14.01 -4.89 -1.55
C MET A 98 -12.68 -4.87 -0.80
N ASN A 99 -11.65 -5.51 -1.31
CA ASN A 99 -10.35 -5.53 -0.63
C ASN A 99 -9.65 -4.17 -0.72
N ASN A 100 -9.51 -3.62 -1.92
CA ASN A 100 -8.66 -2.44 -2.10
C ASN A 100 -9.34 -1.15 -1.66
N ILE A 101 -10.62 -0.94 -2.02
CA ILE A 101 -11.33 0.29 -1.66
C ILE A 101 -11.79 0.22 -0.21
N SER A 102 -12.57 -0.79 0.18
CA SER A 102 -13.09 -0.85 1.54
C SER A 102 -11.99 -0.94 2.58
N GLY A 103 -10.96 -1.77 2.34
CA GLY A 103 -9.82 -1.86 3.26
C GLY A 103 -9.04 -0.56 3.40
N SER A 104 -8.80 0.15 2.29
CA SER A 104 -8.15 1.46 2.35
C SER A 104 -9.00 2.51 3.07
N LEU A 105 -10.31 2.55 2.83
CA LEU A 105 -11.23 3.45 3.53
C LEU A 105 -11.26 3.16 5.03
N THR A 106 -11.27 1.89 5.43
CA THR A 106 -11.17 1.49 6.83
C THR A 106 -9.88 1.99 7.45
N LEU A 107 -8.74 1.84 6.77
CA LEU A 107 -7.46 2.36 7.24
C LEU A 107 -7.49 3.88 7.38
N PHE A 108 -8.00 4.61 6.38
CA PHE A 108 -8.06 6.09 6.43
C PHE A 108 -8.95 6.59 7.56
N ASP A 109 -10.08 5.90 7.83
CA ASP A 109 -10.96 6.24 8.94
C ASP A 109 -10.29 6.01 10.31
N VAL A 110 -9.58 4.89 10.48
CA VAL A 110 -8.79 4.62 11.70
C VAL A 110 -7.68 5.65 11.85
N MET A 111 -6.92 5.97 10.80
CA MET A 111 -5.90 7.01 10.82
C MET A 111 -6.48 8.36 11.30
N ARG A 112 -7.62 8.76 10.73
CA ARG A 112 -8.33 10.00 11.11
C ARG A 112 -8.68 10.01 12.59
N ASN A 113 -9.27 8.91 13.09
CA ASN A 113 -9.73 8.78 14.47
C ASN A 113 -8.57 8.82 15.48
N HIS A 114 -7.37 8.39 15.08
CA HIS A 114 -6.15 8.46 15.90
C HIS A 114 -5.28 9.70 15.62
N GLY A 115 -5.73 10.64 14.78
CA GLY A 115 -4.99 11.87 14.46
C GLY A 115 -3.74 11.65 13.61
N VAL A 116 -3.59 10.48 12.98
CA VAL A 116 -2.48 10.17 12.06
C VAL A 116 -2.87 10.60 10.66
N LYS A 117 -2.23 11.64 10.14
CA LYS A 117 -2.60 12.29 8.87
C LYS A 117 -1.49 12.28 7.80
N ASN A 118 -0.40 11.57 8.05
CA ASN A 118 0.71 11.42 7.11
C ASN A 118 0.61 10.07 6.39
N ILE A 119 0.44 10.09 5.07
CA ILE A 119 0.34 8.86 4.30
C ILE A 119 1.14 8.91 3.00
N ILE A 120 1.86 7.83 2.72
CA ILE A 120 2.40 7.51 1.40
C ILE A 120 1.56 6.37 0.84
N PHE A 121 0.84 6.63 -0.24
CA PHE A 121 0.02 5.64 -0.92
C PHE A 121 0.73 5.10 -2.15
N SER A 122 0.87 3.78 -2.21
CA SER A 122 1.40 3.09 -3.39
C SER A 122 0.34 3.03 -4.48
N SER A 123 0.42 3.94 -5.44
CA SER A 123 -0.37 3.91 -6.65
C SER A 123 0.29 3.01 -7.71
N SER A 124 -0.14 3.11 -8.94
CA SER A 124 0.31 2.27 -10.06
C SER A 124 0.25 3.01 -11.38
N ALA A 125 1.19 2.73 -12.28
CA ALA A 125 1.14 3.24 -13.65
C ALA A 125 -0.15 2.87 -14.41
N THR A 126 -0.87 1.86 -13.96
CA THR A 126 -2.17 1.48 -14.56
C THR A 126 -3.24 2.57 -14.45
N VAL A 127 -3.06 3.59 -13.59
CA VAL A 127 -3.97 4.74 -13.51
C VAL A 127 -3.93 5.63 -14.75
N TYR A 128 -2.87 5.55 -15.55
CA TYR A 128 -2.77 6.26 -16.82
C TYR A 128 -3.51 5.55 -17.97
N GLY A 129 -3.94 4.30 -17.77
CA GLY A 129 -4.64 3.54 -18.80
C GLY A 129 -3.78 3.36 -20.04
N ASP A 130 -4.34 3.80 -21.19
CA ASP A 130 -3.57 3.94 -22.45
C ASP A 130 -2.88 5.30 -22.44
N PRO A 131 -1.56 5.37 -22.20
CA PRO A 131 -0.88 6.63 -21.95
C PRO A 131 -0.76 7.48 -23.21
N ALA A 132 -0.97 8.79 -23.08
CA ALA A 132 -0.88 9.73 -24.20
C ALA A 132 0.55 9.82 -24.78
N PHE A 133 1.58 9.49 -24.01
CA PHE A 133 2.98 9.45 -24.44
C PHE A 133 3.82 8.51 -23.57
N VAL A 134 4.96 8.09 -24.13
CA VAL A 134 5.94 7.20 -23.47
C VAL A 134 7.33 7.85 -23.62
N PRO A 135 8.17 7.90 -22.56
CA PRO A 135 7.93 7.36 -21.21
C PRO A 135 6.84 8.12 -20.45
N ILE A 136 6.11 7.42 -19.60
CA ILE A 136 5.07 8.02 -18.75
C ILE A 136 5.75 8.87 -17.67
N THR A 137 5.28 10.11 -17.52
CA THR A 137 5.67 11.00 -16.42
C THR A 137 4.42 11.44 -15.65
N GLU A 138 4.59 12.12 -14.53
CA GLU A 138 3.48 12.66 -13.73
C GLU A 138 2.63 13.70 -14.50
N GLU A 139 3.16 14.28 -15.57
CA GLU A 139 2.45 15.22 -16.48
C GLU A 139 1.54 14.48 -17.45
N CYS A 140 1.69 13.16 -17.60
CA CYS A 140 0.84 12.38 -18.48
C CYS A 140 -0.62 12.44 -18.00
N PRO A 141 -1.56 12.86 -18.86
CA PRO A 141 -2.97 12.85 -18.47
C PRO A 141 -3.44 11.44 -18.17
N LYS A 142 -4.29 11.29 -17.16
CA LYS A 142 -4.93 10.00 -16.87
C LYS A 142 -5.84 9.63 -18.03
N GLY A 143 -5.60 8.47 -18.63
CA GLY A 143 -6.40 7.91 -19.69
C GLY A 143 -7.55 7.04 -19.16
N GLU A 144 -8.22 6.34 -20.07
CA GLU A 144 -9.25 5.38 -19.67
C GLU A 144 -8.62 4.15 -19.01
N ILE A 145 -8.92 3.95 -17.73
CA ILE A 145 -8.39 2.79 -16.98
C ILE A 145 -9.14 1.54 -17.41
N THR A 146 -8.43 0.58 -17.98
CA THR A 146 -8.99 -0.59 -18.67
C THR A 146 -9.29 -1.78 -17.76
N ASN A 147 -8.87 -1.75 -16.49
CA ASN A 147 -9.00 -2.91 -15.60
C ASN A 147 -9.40 -2.50 -14.17
N PRO A 148 -10.11 -3.40 -13.43
CA PRO A 148 -10.58 -3.10 -12.08
C PRO A 148 -9.47 -2.77 -11.09
N TYR A 149 -8.30 -3.43 -11.16
CA TYR A 149 -7.17 -3.09 -10.29
C TYR A 149 -6.74 -1.62 -10.48
N GLY A 150 -6.50 -1.20 -11.72
CA GLY A 150 -6.16 0.19 -12.01
C GLY A 150 -7.24 1.16 -11.56
N LYS A 151 -8.53 0.80 -11.74
CA LYS A 151 -9.65 1.61 -11.26
C LYS A 151 -9.62 1.77 -9.74
N THR A 152 -9.32 0.71 -8.96
CA THR A 152 -9.21 0.85 -7.51
C THR A 152 -8.10 1.82 -7.11
N LYS A 153 -6.95 1.80 -7.81
CA LYS A 153 -5.85 2.74 -7.55
C LYS A 153 -6.23 4.18 -7.91
N GLY A 154 -6.82 4.40 -9.08
CA GLY A 154 -7.27 5.73 -9.50
C GLY A 154 -8.34 6.33 -8.57
N MET A 155 -9.33 5.54 -8.16
CA MET A 155 -10.34 5.98 -7.19
C MET A 155 -9.73 6.36 -5.83
N LEU A 156 -8.75 5.59 -5.34
CA LEU A 156 -8.09 5.89 -4.07
C LEU A 156 -7.24 7.16 -4.14
N GLU A 157 -6.62 7.48 -5.28
CA GLU A 157 -5.95 8.76 -5.48
C GLU A 157 -6.92 9.93 -5.40
N GLU A 158 -8.10 9.81 -6.02
CA GLU A 158 -9.15 10.83 -5.94
C GLU A 158 -9.67 10.99 -4.52
N ILE A 159 -9.97 9.90 -3.83
CA ILE A 159 -10.42 9.90 -2.43
C ILE A 159 -9.39 10.58 -1.51
N LEU A 160 -8.10 10.23 -1.63
CA LEU A 160 -7.05 10.86 -0.83
C LEU A 160 -6.89 12.35 -1.14
N THR A 161 -7.06 12.73 -2.41
CA THR A 161 -7.07 14.14 -2.83
C THR A 161 -8.23 14.90 -2.19
N ASP A 162 -9.42 14.32 -2.13
CA ASP A 162 -10.59 14.94 -1.52
C ASP A 162 -10.48 15.01 0.02
N ILE A 163 -9.91 13.97 0.66
CA ILE A 163 -9.59 13.99 2.10
C ILE A 163 -8.65 15.14 2.41
N GLN A 164 -7.58 15.32 1.63
CA GLN A 164 -6.61 16.40 1.83
C GLN A 164 -7.22 17.79 1.60
N LYS A 165 -8.10 17.93 0.61
CA LYS A 165 -8.82 19.20 0.39
C LYS A 165 -9.76 19.55 1.54
N ALA A 166 -10.43 18.54 2.12
CA ALA A 166 -11.36 18.72 3.23
C ALA A 166 -10.64 19.02 4.55
N ASP A 167 -9.46 18.46 4.74
CA ASP A 167 -8.63 18.65 5.92
C ASP A 167 -7.15 18.83 5.49
N PRO A 168 -6.68 20.10 5.40
CA PRO A 168 -5.33 20.43 4.95
C PRO A 168 -4.18 19.95 5.86
N GLU A 169 -4.48 19.41 7.04
CA GLU A 169 -3.47 18.78 7.89
C GLU A 169 -3.03 17.40 7.36
N TRP A 170 -3.79 16.81 6.44
CA TRP A 170 -3.37 15.59 5.77
C TRP A 170 -2.21 15.86 4.82
N ASN A 171 -1.14 15.08 4.99
CA ASN A 171 0.00 15.04 4.09
C ASN A 171 -0.07 13.76 3.27
N VAL A 172 -0.49 13.88 2.02
CA VAL A 172 -0.66 12.76 1.11
C VAL A 172 0.44 12.77 0.07
N ILE A 173 1.18 11.67 -0.02
CA ILE A 173 2.16 11.43 -1.09
C ILE A 173 1.67 10.23 -1.91
N LEU A 174 1.50 10.44 -3.21
CA LEU A 174 1.18 9.37 -4.17
C LEU A 174 2.48 8.87 -4.81
N SER A 175 2.82 7.61 -4.57
CA SER A 175 4.01 6.99 -5.15
C SER A 175 3.60 6.11 -6.34
N LEU A 176 4.12 6.43 -7.52
CA LEU A 176 3.91 5.62 -8.72
C LEU A 176 4.99 4.55 -8.84
N ILE A 177 4.56 3.29 -8.82
CA ILE A 177 5.48 2.16 -8.94
C ILE A 177 5.27 1.52 -10.32
N HIS A 178 6.28 1.64 -11.17
CA HIS A 178 6.27 1.08 -12.53
C HIS A 178 6.94 -0.28 -12.63
N ILE A 179 8.02 -0.48 -11.88
CA ILE A 179 8.90 -1.65 -12.00
C ILE A 179 9.18 -2.15 -10.59
N SER A 180 8.30 -2.97 -10.08
CA SER A 180 8.40 -3.42 -8.70
C SER A 180 8.44 -4.93 -8.53
N GLU A 181 8.27 -5.68 -9.61
CA GLU A 181 8.29 -7.13 -9.52
C GLU A 181 9.48 -7.71 -10.27
N PRO A 182 10.14 -8.74 -9.69
CA PRO A 182 11.05 -9.54 -10.47
C PRO A 182 10.27 -10.09 -11.67
N THR A 183 10.73 -9.80 -12.87
CA THR A 183 10.19 -10.40 -14.07
C THR A 183 10.19 -11.91 -13.85
N ARG A 184 9.01 -12.51 -13.70
CA ARG A 184 8.90 -13.95 -13.93
C ARG A 184 9.29 -14.14 -15.38
N HIS A 185 10.48 -14.66 -15.61
CA HIS A 185 10.75 -15.30 -16.87
C HIS A 185 9.70 -16.42 -17.00
N SER A 186 8.62 -16.14 -17.73
CA SER A 186 7.81 -17.20 -18.26
C SER A 186 8.76 -17.96 -19.18
N LEU A 187 9.22 -19.11 -18.74
CA LEU A 187 9.76 -20.12 -19.62
C LEU A 187 8.61 -20.46 -20.57
N ILE A 188 8.60 -19.81 -21.72
CA ILE A 188 7.83 -20.25 -22.87
C ILE A 188 8.60 -21.47 -23.37
N SER A 189 8.13 -22.62 -22.96
CA SER A 189 8.46 -23.91 -23.60
C SER A 189 7.57 -24.11 -24.81
#